data_97449bba107bea5867b8d13c1246b6ad
#
_entry.id   97449bba107bea5867b8d13c1246b6ad
#
_cell.length_a   1.000
_cell.length_b   1.000
_cell.length_c   1.000
_cell.angle_alpha   90.00
_cell.angle_beta   90.00
_cell.angle_gamma   90.00
#
_symmetry.space_group_name_H-M   'P 1'
#
loop_
_entity.id
_entity.type
_entity.pdbx_description
1 polymer ?
#
loop_
_entity_poly.entity_id
_entity_poly.type
_entity_poly.pdbx_seq_one_letter_code
_entity_poly.pdbx_strand_id
1 'polypeptide(L)'
;MRPPRAVVRDGGTWTLQTVLQRHGLGPVAGVDEAGRGASAGPLVVAAAVLRPADAKALDGLTDSKLLTPAARDHWYDRIRARALDHAVVVIPAAEVDRRGVHVANIEGMRRAVAALSAVPPGYVLTDGFPVRGFGRPALAVPKGDRVAACIAAASVLAKVTRDRIMTALDAEHDRYGFAVHKGYSTPDHEAALRAHGPCPEHRFSFANVAAVAGREVPAGLVHNGALPEQEPDPGDPEDTVGAWESLEIVTGGAGR
;
A
#
# COMPACT_ATOMS: atom_id res chain seq x y z
N MET A 1 -19.88 -7.78 25.66
CA MET A 1 -18.90 -8.85 25.36
C MET A 1 -17.68 -8.21 24.74
N ARG A 2 -16.46 -8.44 25.25
CA ARG A 2 -15.24 -7.91 24.62
C ARG A 2 -14.95 -8.75 23.38
N PRO A 3 -14.61 -8.15 22.22
CA PRO A 3 -14.22 -8.91 21.05
C PRO A 3 -12.98 -9.78 21.36
N PRO A 4 -12.90 -10.99 20.83
CA PRO A 4 -11.74 -11.84 21.03
C PRO A 4 -10.50 -11.15 20.46
N ARG A 5 -9.48 -10.96 21.30
CA ARG A 5 -8.16 -10.50 20.84
C ARG A 5 -7.48 -11.68 20.16
N ALA A 6 -7.40 -11.66 18.85
CA ALA A 6 -6.48 -12.52 18.12
C ALA A 6 -5.04 -12.04 18.44
N VAL A 7 -4.39 -12.65 19.41
CA VAL A 7 -2.99 -12.42 19.72
C VAL A 7 -2.19 -13.46 18.97
N VAL A 8 -1.74 -13.14 17.76
CA VAL A 8 -0.72 -13.94 17.08
C VAL A 8 0.61 -13.55 17.74
N ARG A 9 1.07 -14.35 18.70
CA ARG A 9 2.40 -14.22 19.28
C ARG A 9 3.36 -15.13 18.50
N ASP A 10 4.45 -14.57 18.01
CA ASP A 10 5.69 -15.25 17.56
C ASP A 10 5.62 -16.14 16.31
N GLY A 11 4.74 -15.82 15.33
CA GLY A 11 4.57 -16.66 14.14
C GLY A 11 5.25 -16.16 12.84
N GLY A 12 5.97 -15.04 12.86
CA GLY A 12 6.53 -14.43 11.65
C GLY A 12 5.46 -13.92 10.67
N THR A 13 5.89 -13.29 9.59
CA THR A 13 5.02 -12.64 8.59
C THR A 13 4.10 -13.61 7.81
N TRP A 14 4.36 -14.90 7.89
CA TRP A 14 3.57 -15.93 7.18
C TRP A 14 2.37 -16.45 7.97
N THR A 15 2.30 -16.19 9.27
CA THR A 15 1.29 -16.82 10.16
C THR A 15 -0.12 -16.41 9.79
N LEU A 16 -0.42 -15.12 9.65
CA LEU A 16 -1.77 -14.63 9.42
C LEU A 16 -2.37 -15.21 8.12
N GLN A 17 -1.66 -15.06 7.01
CA GLN A 17 -2.15 -15.59 5.73
C GLN A 17 -2.26 -17.11 5.72
N THR A 18 -1.37 -17.83 6.43
CA THR A 18 -1.45 -19.30 6.53
C THR A 18 -2.65 -19.74 7.32
N VAL A 19 -2.98 -19.05 8.42
CA VAL A 19 -4.19 -19.33 9.21
C VAL A 19 -5.44 -19.12 8.36
N LEU A 20 -5.57 -17.98 7.68
CA LEU A 20 -6.70 -17.71 6.80
C LEU A 20 -6.86 -18.80 5.72
N GLN A 21 -5.76 -19.20 5.09
CA GLN A 21 -5.78 -20.26 4.07
C GLN A 21 -6.21 -21.61 4.61
N ARG A 22 -5.74 -22.00 5.81
CA ARG A 22 -6.16 -23.26 6.48
C ARG A 22 -7.64 -23.29 6.83
N HIS A 23 -8.25 -22.12 7.06
CA HIS A 23 -9.68 -21.98 7.30
C HIS A 23 -10.51 -21.83 6.01
N GLY A 24 -9.93 -22.11 4.84
CA GLY A 24 -10.65 -22.08 3.56
C GLY A 24 -10.87 -20.68 2.98
N LEU A 25 -10.22 -19.65 3.55
CA LEU A 25 -10.32 -18.25 3.11
C LEU A 25 -9.22 -17.86 2.09
N GLY A 26 -8.46 -18.83 1.61
CA GLY A 26 -7.43 -18.58 0.59
C GLY A 26 -7.94 -18.64 -0.84
N PRO A 27 -7.12 -18.21 -1.81
CA PRO A 27 -5.83 -17.52 -1.63
C PRO A 27 -5.96 -16.15 -0.98
N VAL A 28 -4.93 -15.73 -0.22
CA VAL A 28 -4.92 -14.43 0.47
C VAL A 28 -4.10 -13.44 -0.34
N ALA A 29 -4.70 -12.30 -0.71
CA ALA A 29 -4.00 -11.17 -1.31
C ALA A 29 -3.58 -10.17 -0.24
N GLY A 30 -2.35 -9.64 -0.34
CA GLY A 30 -1.91 -8.46 0.40
C GLY A 30 -1.90 -7.24 -0.50
N VAL A 31 -2.25 -6.08 0.04
CA VAL A 31 -2.29 -4.81 -0.70
C VAL A 31 -1.58 -3.72 0.10
N ASP A 32 -0.74 -2.93 -0.58
CA ASP A 32 -0.05 -1.77 0.01
C ASP A 32 0.18 -0.70 -1.05
N GLU A 33 0.51 0.53 -0.61
CA GLU A 33 0.79 1.68 -1.47
C GLU A 33 2.17 2.29 -1.23
N ALA A 34 2.65 3.04 -2.23
CA ALA A 34 3.82 3.89 -2.14
C ALA A 34 3.55 5.28 -2.70
N GLY A 35 4.05 6.31 -1.99
CA GLY A 35 3.97 7.69 -2.44
C GLY A 35 2.68 8.42 -2.04
N ARG A 36 1.90 7.92 -1.10
CA ARG A 36 0.68 8.58 -0.63
C ARG A 36 0.97 9.98 -0.08
N GLY A 37 1.99 10.14 0.77
CA GLY A 37 2.36 11.43 1.37
C GLY A 37 3.35 12.27 0.56
N ALA A 38 3.65 11.90 -0.69
CA ALA A 38 4.56 12.66 -1.53
C ALA A 38 3.83 13.80 -2.26
N SER A 39 4.42 14.98 -2.32
CA SER A 39 3.86 16.15 -2.99
C SER A 39 4.12 16.18 -4.52
N ALA A 40 4.90 15.22 -5.03
CA ALA A 40 5.10 15.02 -6.46
C ALA A 40 5.17 13.54 -6.84
N GLY A 41 4.87 13.25 -8.11
CA GLY A 41 4.88 11.92 -8.71
C GLY A 41 3.61 11.11 -8.42
N PRO A 42 3.52 9.90 -8.99
CA PRO A 42 2.34 9.05 -8.88
C PRO A 42 2.15 8.48 -7.48
N LEU A 43 0.93 8.11 -7.19
CA LEU A 43 0.60 7.13 -6.15
C LEU A 43 0.63 5.75 -6.81
N VAL A 44 1.38 4.81 -6.24
CA VAL A 44 1.50 3.45 -6.76
C VAL A 44 0.95 2.47 -5.74
N VAL A 45 0.02 1.63 -6.17
CA VAL A 45 -0.60 0.59 -5.32
C VAL A 45 -0.29 -0.77 -5.93
N ALA A 46 0.05 -1.73 -5.09
CA ALA A 46 0.28 -3.09 -5.53
C ALA A 46 -0.56 -4.10 -4.73
N ALA A 47 -0.89 -5.21 -5.38
CA ALA A 47 -1.46 -6.39 -4.77
C ALA A 47 -0.58 -7.60 -5.05
N ALA A 48 -0.45 -8.52 -4.09
CA ALA A 48 0.34 -9.74 -4.24
C ALA A 48 -0.33 -10.93 -3.57
N VAL A 49 -0.34 -12.07 -4.25
CA VAL A 49 -0.80 -13.38 -3.73
C VAL A 49 0.40 -14.32 -3.68
N LEU A 50 0.71 -14.82 -2.48
CA LEU A 50 1.84 -15.73 -2.26
C LEU A 50 1.36 -17.13 -1.91
N ARG A 51 2.12 -18.14 -2.34
CA ARG A 51 1.87 -19.54 -1.95
C ARG A 51 2.55 -19.85 -0.62
N PRO A 52 1.92 -20.61 0.29
CA PRO A 52 2.58 -21.07 1.52
C PRO A 52 3.89 -21.83 1.27
N ALA A 53 3.99 -22.53 0.14
CA ALA A 53 5.20 -23.25 -0.26
C ALA A 53 6.41 -22.31 -0.51
N ASP A 54 6.16 -21.03 -0.79
CA ASP A 54 7.24 -20.04 -1.02
C ASP A 54 7.78 -19.43 0.28
N ALA A 55 7.24 -19.78 1.46
CA ALA A 55 7.65 -19.20 2.74
C ALA A 55 9.17 -19.29 2.98
N LYS A 56 9.79 -20.45 2.72
CA LYS A 56 11.24 -20.62 2.86
C LYS A 56 12.02 -19.77 1.84
N ALA A 57 11.50 -19.63 0.63
CA ALA A 57 12.17 -18.87 -0.43
C ALA A 57 12.04 -17.35 -0.25
N LEU A 58 11.00 -16.90 0.44
CA LEU A 58 10.71 -15.49 0.74
C LEU A 58 10.88 -15.20 2.24
N ASP A 59 11.66 -16.02 2.95
CA ASP A 59 12.01 -15.77 4.35
C ASP A 59 12.85 -14.49 4.48
N GLY A 60 12.54 -13.68 5.49
CA GLY A 60 13.16 -12.36 5.66
C GLY A 60 12.49 -11.22 4.88
N LEU A 61 11.46 -11.49 4.09
CA LEU A 61 10.65 -10.44 3.47
C LEU A 61 9.90 -9.65 4.56
N THR A 62 10.07 -8.32 4.55
CA THR A 62 9.52 -7.40 5.55
C THR A 62 9.25 -6.03 4.93
N ASP A 63 8.83 -5.07 5.74
CA ASP A 63 8.62 -3.66 5.39
C ASP A 63 9.70 -3.11 4.45
N SER A 64 9.29 -2.66 3.29
CA SER A 64 10.19 -2.14 2.24
C SER A 64 11.05 -0.95 2.70
N LYS A 65 10.61 -0.21 3.71
CA LYS A 65 11.33 0.94 4.29
C LYS A 65 12.53 0.52 5.13
N LEU A 66 12.53 -0.72 5.64
CA LEU A 66 13.64 -1.30 6.40
C LEU A 66 14.73 -1.91 5.50
N LEU A 67 14.47 -2.06 4.21
CA LEU A 67 15.38 -2.65 3.24
C LEU A 67 16.25 -1.57 2.57
N THR A 68 17.50 -1.90 2.26
CA THR A 68 18.32 -1.06 1.39
C THR A 68 17.78 -1.06 -0.04
N PRO A 69 18.11 -0.06 -0.89
CA PRO A 69 17.69 -0.07 -2.30
C PRO A 69 18.04 -1.36 -3.04
N ALA A 70 19.27 -1.86 -2.91
CA ALA A 70 19.70 -3.11 -3.54
C ALA A 70 18.92 -4.34 -3.02
N ALA A 71 18.62 -4.38 -1.72
CA ALA A 71 17.81 -5.45 -1.14
C ALA A 71 16.34 -5.37 -1.66
N ARG A 72 15.79 -4.16 -1.83
CA ARG A 72 14.45 -3.99 -2.42
C ARG A 72 14.39 -4.49 -3.86
N ASP A 73 15.39 -4.17 -4.69
CA ASP A 73 15.45 -4.66 -6.07
C ASP A 73 15.54 -6.19 -6.12
N HIS A 74 16.38 -6.79 -5.27
CA HIS A 74 16.48 -8.25 -5.15
C HIS A 74 15.13 -8.89 -4.76
N TRP A 75 14.44 -8.33 -3.76
CA TRP A 75 13.13 -8.82 -3.35
C TRP A 75 12.06 -8.59 -4.43
N TYR A 76 12.10 -7.47 -5.12
CA TYR A 76 11.18 -7.17 -6.23
C TYR A 76 11.23 -8.28 -7.30
N ASP A 77 12.42 -8.65 -7.75
CA ASP A 77 12.60 -9.69 -8.77
C ASP A 77 12.18 -11.07 -8.24
N ARG A 78 12.49 -11.38 -6.98
CA ARG A 78 12.08 -12.65 -6.35
C ARG A 78 10.56 -12.74 -6.20
N ILE A 79 9.90 -11.67 -5.78
CA ILE A 79 8.44 -11.64 -5.64
C ILE A 79 7.81 -11.85 -7.02
N ARG A 80 8.24 -11.13 -8.04
CA ARG A 80 7.71 -11.28 -9.40
C ARG A 80 7.87 -12.69 -9.97
N ALA A 81 8.98 -13.34 -9.66
CA ALA A 81 9.25 -14.70 -10.13
C ALA A 81 8.45 -15.78 -9.37
N ARG A 82 8.02 -15.49 -8.14
CA ARG A 82 7.44 -16.51 -7.25
C ARG A 82 6.01 -16.27 -6.84
N ALA A 83 5.52 -15.03 -6.85
CA ALA A 83 4.13 -14.77 -6.51
C ALA A 83 3.20 -15.60 -7.39
N LEU A 84 2.13 -16.11 -6.79
CA LEU A 84 1.08 -16.81 -7.53
C LEU A 84 0.38 -15.86 -8.49
N ASP A 85 0.18 -14.61 -8.03
CA ASP A 85 -0.31 -13.50 -8.83
C ASP A 85 0.16 -12.17 -8.23
N HIS A 86 0.28 -11.13 -9.03
CA HIS A 86 0.56 -9.78 -8.57
C HIS A 86 0.09 -8.76 -9.59
N ALA A 87 -0.28 -7.58 -9.09
CA ALA A 87 -0.67 -6.45 -9.92
C ALA A 87 -0.10 -5.15 -9.34
N VAL A 88 0.21 -4.20 -10.21
CA VAL A 88 0.64 -2.86 -9.83
C VAL A 88 -0.18 -1.83 -10.60
N VAL A 89 -0.74 -0.87 -9.88
CA VAL A 89 -1.54 0.23 -10.41
C VAL A 89 -0.79 1.53 -10.16
N VAL A 90 -0.56 2.29 -11.23
CA VAL A 90 0.05 3.62 -11.17
C VAL A 90 -1.05 4.66 -11.34
N ILE A 91 -1.18 5.56 -10.38
CA ILE A 91 -2.17 6.64 -10.37
C ILE A 91 -1.41 7.95 -10.53
N PRO A 92 -1.53 8.64 -11.67
CA PRO A 92 -0.81 9.89 -11.94
C PRO A 92 -1.15 11.01 -10.94
N ALA A 93 -0.22 11.96 -10.75
CA ALA A 93 -0.42 13.13 -9.88
C ALA A 93 -1.73 13.87 -10.19
N ALA A 94 -2.06 14.07 -11.45
CA ALA A 94 -3.30 14.72 -11.87
C ALA A 94 -4.58 13.95 -11.48
N GLU A 95 -4.54 12.62 -11.41
CA GLU A 95 -5.67 11.82 -10.91
C GLU A 95 -5.78 11.93 -9.39
N VAL A 96 -4.65 11.95 -8.67
CA VAL A 96 -4.61 12.18 -7.22
C VAL A 96 -5.22 13.55 -6.88
N ASP A 97 -4.86 14.59 -7.62
CA ASP A 97 -5.42 15.94 -7.43
C ASP A 97 -6.93 16.01 -7.66
N ARG A 98 -7.41 15.36 -8.72
CA ARG A 98 -8.84 15.39 -9.07
C ARG A 98 -9.71 14.66 -8.06
N ARG A 99 -9.23 13.55 -7.49
CA ARG A 99 -9.99 12.68 -6.58
C ARG A 99 -9.75 12.97 -5.10
N GLY A 100 -8.63 13.60 -4.77
CA GLY A 100 -8.06 13.61 -3.44
C GLY A 100 -7.29 12.33 -3.13
N VAL A 101 -6.20 12.45 -2.37
CA VAL A 101 -5.25 11.35 -2.13
C VAL A 101 -5.89 10.14 -1.44
N HIS A 102 -6.85 10.37 -0.53
CA HIS A 102 -7.52 9.27 0.17
C HIS A 102 -8.38 8.43 -0.77
N VAL A 103 -9.26 9.09 -1.55
CA VAL A 103 -10.12 8.41 -2.53
C VAL A 103 -9.27 7.71 -3.60
N ALA A 104 -8.23 8.37 -4.10
CA ALA A 104 -7.31 7.78 -5.07
C ALA A 104 -6.63 6.52 -4.51
N ASN A 105 -6.26 6.51 -3.21
CA ASN A 105 -5.65 5.37 -2.55
C ASN A 105 -6.61 4.18 -2.45
N ILE A 106 -7.80 4.41 -1.91
CA ILE A 106 -8.85 3.38 -1.78
C ILE A 106 -9.21 2.78 -3.14
N GLU A 107 -9.42 3.62 -4.13
CA GLU A 107 -9.72 3.18 -5.51
C GLU A 107 -8.54 2.45 -6.14
N GLY A 108 -7.32 2.89 -5.87
CA GLY A 108 -6.10 2.19 -6.29
C GLY A 108 -6.01 0.78 -5.72
N MET A 109 -6.35 0.60 -4.44
CA MET A 109 -6.39 -0.72 -3.80
C MET A 109 -7.44 -1.63 -4.44
N ARG A 110 -8.65 -1.12 -4.72
CA ARG A 110 -9.69 -1.86 -5.46
C ARG A 110 -9.20 -2.30 -6.84
N ARG A 111 -8.60 -1.37 -7.59
CA ARG A 111 -8.06 -1.63 -8.94
C ARG A 111 -6.92 -2.65 -8.91
N ALA A 112 -6.03 -2.58 -7.93
CA ALA A 112 -4.92 -3.53 -7.79
C ALA A 112 -5.43 -4.96 -7.52
N VAL A 113 -6.43 -5.12 -6.66
CA VAL A 113 -7.05 -6.43 -6.41
C VAL A 113 -7.85 -6.92 -7.63
N ALA A 114 -8.60 -6.04 -8.30
CA ALA A 114 -9.34 -6.40 -9.51
C ALA A 114 -8.44 -6.78 -10.69
N ALA A 115 -7.22 -6.28 -10.73
CA ALA A 115 -6.22 -6.59 -11.76
C ALA A 115 -5.50 -7.94 -11.54
N LEU A 116 -5.71 -8.61 -10.40
CA LEU A 116 -5.25 -9.98 -10.19
C LEU A 116 -6.06 -10.91 -11.12
N SER A 117 -5.37 -11.54 -12.07
CA SER A 117 -6.02 -12.28 -13.16
C SER A 117 -5.74 -13.77 -13.14
N ALA A 118 -4.61 -14.20 -12.57
CA ALA A 118 -4.24 -15.60 -12.53
C ALA A 118 -5.01 -16.37 -11.46
N VAL A 119 -5.24 -15.74 -10.29
CA VAL A 119 -5.96 -16.37 -9.18
C VAL A 119 -6.79 -15.33 -8.43
N PRO A 120 -8.12 -15.41 -8.48
CA PRO A 120 -8.97 -14.52 -7.69
C PRO A 120 -8.77 -14.81 -6.18
N PRO A 121 -8.47 -13.79 -5.36
CA PRO A 121 -8.28 -13.98 -3.92
C PRO A 121 -9.60 -14.34 -3.23
N GLY A 122 -9.52 -15.22 -2.24
CA GLY A 122 -10.65 -15.53 -1.33
C GLY A 122 -10.73 -14.51 -0.18
N TYR A 123 -9.61 -13.87 0.17
CA TYR A 123 -9.51 -12.88 1.24
C TYR A 123 -8.47 -11.80 0.91
N VAL A 124 -8.68 -10.56 1.36
CA VAL A 124 -7.78 -9.43 1.13
C VAL A 124 -7.29 -8.87 2.46
N LEU A 125 -5.97 -8.68 2.57
CA LEU A 125 -5.33 -7.96 3.68
C LEU A 125 -4.78 -6.63 3.15
N THR A 126 -5.13 -5.52 3.79
CA THR A 126 -4.63 -4.18 3.41
C THR A 126 -3.71 -3.62 4.50
N ASP A 127 -2.68 -2.85 4.13
CA ASP A 127 -1.89 -2.12 5.11
C ASP A 127 -2.66 -0.92 5.64
N GLY A 128 -3.00 -0.95 6.93
CA GLY A 128 -3.53 0.17 7.71
C GLY A 128 -4.94 0.66 7.38
N PHE A 129 -5.46 0.44 6.17
CA PHE A 129 -6.74 1.02 5.72
C PHE A 129 -7.85 -0.01 5.58
N PRO A 130 -9.02 0.21 6.20
CA PRO A 130 -10.22 -0.56 5.89
C PRO A 130 -10.74 -0.15 4.51
N VAL A 131 -10.77 -1.09 3.58
CA VAL A 131 -11.26 -0.88 2.21
C VAL A 131 -12.40 -1.83 1.95
N ARG A 132 -13.54 -1.28 1.55
CA ARG A 132 -14.72 -2.02 1.11
C ARG A 132 -14.75 -2.13 -0.42
N GLY A 133 -15.66 -2.93 -0.95
CA GLY A 133 -15.89 -3.01 -2.39
C GLY A 133 -14.90 -3.89 -3.15
N PHE A 134 -14.17 -4.78 -2.48
CA PHE A 134 -13.39 -5.82 -3.16
C PHE A 134 -14.23 -6.97 -3.71
N GLY A 135 -15.53 -7.04 -3.35
CA GLY A 135 -16.37 -8.22 -3.61
C GLY A 135 -15.89 -9.48 -2.86
N ARG A 136 -15.05 -9.31 -1.85
CA ARG A 136 -14.42 -10.35 -1.02
C ARG A 136 -14.27 -9.86 0.41
N PRO A 137 -14.24 -10.76 1.42
CA PRO A 137 -13.88 -10.40 2.78
C PRO A 137 -12.50 -9.76 2.83
N ALA A 138 -12.36 -8.70 3.61
CA ALA A 138 -11.10 -7.98 3.76
C ALA A 138 -10.85 -7.56 5.20
N LEU A 139 -9.57 -7.43 5.57
CA LEU A 139 -9.13 -6.99 6.89
C LEU A 139 -8.00 -5.96 6.75
N ALA A 140 -8.18 -4.81 7.39
CA ALA A 140 -7.10 -3.85 7.57
C ALA A 140 -6.16 -4.30 8.69
N VAL A 141 -4.88 -4.39 8.37
CA VAL A 141 -3.84 -4.84 9.31
C VAL A 141 -2.92 -3.66 9.61
N PRO A 142 -2.95 -3.07 10.79
CA PRO A 142 -2.02 -2.00 11.16
C PRO A 142 -0.57 -2.47 11.05
N LYS A 143 0.27 -1.75 10.29
CA LYS A 143 1.65 -2.13 9.96
C LYS A 143 1.71 -3.53 9.32
N GLY A 144 0.80 -3.78 8.41
CA GLY A 144 0.58 -5.07 7.79
C GLY A 144 1.81 -5.58 7.02
N ASP A 145 2.62 -4.68 6.49
CA ASP A 145 3.92 -4.93 5.86
C ASP A 145 4.94 -5.64 6.80
N ARG A 146 4.74 -5.57 8.11
CA ARG A 146 5.52 -6.29 9.14
C ARG A 146 4.81 -7.53 9.68
N VAL A 147 3.55 -7.71 9.35
CA VAL A 147 2.67 -8.73 9.94
C VAL A 147 2.31 -9.83 8.94
N ALA A 148 2.16 -9.47 7.64
CA ALA A 148 1.74 -10.41 6.61
C ALA A 148 2.68 -10.35 5.38
N ALA A 149 3.26 -11.48 5.02
CA ALA A 149 4.21 -11.58 3.91
C ALA A 149 3.61 -11.13 2.57
N CYS A 150 2.32 -11.35 2.33
CA CYS A 150 1.64 -10.87 1.12
C CYS A 150 1.54 -9.34 1.09
N ILE A 151 1.33 -8.67 2.24
CA ILE A 151 1.37 -7.20 2.31
C ILE A 151 2.81 -6.70 2.13
N ALA A 152 3.80 -7.35 2.78
CA ALA A 152 5.21 -7.01 2.60
C ALA A 152 5.64 -7.12 1.12
N ALA A 153 5.16 -8.15 0.41
CA ALA A 153 5.40 -8.29 -1.01
C ALA A 153 4.77 -7.14 -1.83
N ALA A 154 3.54 -6.77 -1.53
CA ALA A 154 2.87 -5.63 -2.17
C ALA A 154 3.64 -4.32 -1.88
N SER A 155 4.10 -4.10 -0.65
CA SER A 155 4.93 -2.96 -0.24
C SER A 155 6.18 -2.82 -1.10
N VAL A 156 6.93 -3.90 -1.27
CA VAL A 156 8.14 -3.92 -2.13
C VAL A 156 7.79 -3.62 -3.58
N LEU A 157 6.74 -4.25 -4.12
CA LEU A 157 6.32 -4.02 -5.51
C LEU A 157 5.92 -2.57 -5.76
N ALA A 158 5.11 -1.99 -4.88
CA ALA A 158 4.68 -0.59 -4.99
C ALA A 158 5.89 0.35 -4.86
N LYS A 159 6.73 0.15 -3.85
CA LYS A 159 7.88 1.02 -3.55
C LYS A 159 8.91 1.02 -4.67
N VAL A 160 9.34 -0.16 -5.15
CA VAL A 160 10.35 -0.25 -6.20
C VAL A 160 9.82 0.32 -7.52
N THR A 161 8.58 0.00 -7.88
CA THR A 161 7.96 0.55 -9.09
C THR A 161 7.93 2.08 -9.03
N ARG A 162 7.48 2.64 -7.90
CA ARG A 162 7.42 4.08 -7.73
C ARG A 162 8.80 4.74 -7.76
N ASP A 163 9.77 4.17 -7.06
CA ASP A 163 11.13 4.73 -7.01
C ASP A 163 11.79 4.76 -8.39
N ARG A 164 11.54 3.74 -9.23
CA ARG A 164 12.00 3.70 -10.62
C ARG A 164 11.33 4.78 -11.47
N ILE A 165 10.01 5.00 -11.31
CA ILE A 165 9.30 6.09 -11.99
C ILE A 165 9.87 7.44 -11.57
N MET A 166 10.07 7.68 -10.28
CA MET A 166 10.62 8.96 -9.79
C MET A 166 12.06 9.19 -10.27
N THR A 167 12.85 8.15 -10.44
CA THR A 167 14.19 8.26 -11.03
C THR A 167 14.13 8.57 -12.53
N ALA A 168 13.17 8.02 -13.26
CA ALA A 168 12.98 8.39 -14.67
C ALA A 168 12.48 9.82 -14.84
N LEU A 169 11.54 10.27 -13.99
CA LEU A 169 11.04 11.65 -13.99
C LEU A 169 12.13 12.69 -13.65
N ASP A 170 13.15 12.31 -12.90
CA ASP A 170 14.29 13.19 -12.60
C ASP A 170 15.07 13.58 -13.87
N ALA A 171 15.16 12.66 -14.84
CA ALA A 171 15.81 12.95 -16.11
C ALA A 171 15.02 13.96 -16.98
N GLU A 172 13.70 14.01 -16.82
CA GLU A 172 12.82 14.96 -17.52
C GLU A 172 12.69 16.28 -16.77
N HIS A 173 12.89 16.26 -15.45
CA HIS A 173 12.69 17.37 -14.53
C HIS A 173 13.88 17.53 -13.57
N ASP A 174 15.10 17.62 -14.11
CA ASP A 174 16.39 17.57 -13.42
C ASP A 174 16.58 18.58 -12.29
N ARG A 175 15.84 19.70 -12.35
CA ARG A 175 15.91 20.81 -11.38
C ARG A 175 15.27 20.53 -10.03
N TYR A 176 14.48 19.42 -9.88
CA TYR A 176 13.76 19.13 -8.64
C TYR A 176 14.44 18.08 -7.76
N GLY A 177 15.30 17.21 -8.31
CA GLY A 177 15.99 16.15 -7.57
C GLY A 177 15.09 14.98 -7.20
N PHE A 178 14.15 14.61 -8.05
CA PHE A 178 13.20 13.52 -7.84
C PHE A 178 13.87 12.16 -7.65
N ALA A 179 15.05 11.94 -8.22
CA ALA A 179 15.82 10.73 -8.01
C ALA A 179 16.32 10.56 -6.56
N VAL A 180 16.45 11.66 -5.81
CA VAL A 180 16.91 11.63 -4.41
C VAL A 180 15.74 11.45 -3.47
N HIS A 181 14.90 12.45 -3.35
CA HIS A 181 13.82 12.51 -2.36
C HIS A 181 12.50 11.86 -2.81
N LYS A 182 12.43 11.33 -4.03
CA LYS A 182 11.26 10.63 -4.58
C LYS A 182 9.95 11.42 -4.48
N GLY A 183 10.03 12.76 -4.59
CA GLY A 183 8.86 13.65 -4.53
C GLY A 183 8.31 13.94 -3.13
N TYR A 184 8.95 13.44 -2.07
CA TYR A 184 8.56 13.81 -0.70
C TYR A 184 9.02 15.22 -0.37
N SER A 185 8.28 15.92 0.51
CA SER A 185 8.52 17.31 0.93
C SER A 185 9.75 17.43 1.84
N THR A 186 10.92 17.16 1.29
CA THR A 186 12.21 17.41 1.97
C THR A 186 12.60 18.90 1.80
N PRO A 187 13.50 19.42 2.64
CA PRO A 187 14.01 20.79 2.49
C PRO A 187 14.52 21.11 1.07
N ASP A 188 15.23 20.16 0.45
CA ASP A 188 15.77 20.33 -0.91
C ASP A 188 14.64 20.39 -1.96
N HIS A 189 13.63 19.51 -1.85
CA HIS A 189 12.47 19.55 -2.73
C HIS A 189 11.68 20.84 -2.57
N GLU A 190 11.46 21.30 -1.35
CA GLU A 190 10.77 22.56 -1.11
C GLU A 190 11.56 23.78 -1.60
N ALA A 191 12.89 23.74 -1.49
CA ALA A 191 13.75 24.79 -2.05
C ALA A 191 13.64 24.83 -3.58
N ALA A 192 13.73 23.69 -4.24
CA ALA A 192 13.58 23.56 -5.69
C ALA A 192 12.18 24.01 -6.15
N LEU A 193 11.15 23.60 -5.43
CA LEU A 193 9.75 24.00 -5.70
C LEU A 193 9.57 25.52 -5.61
N ARG A 194 10.14 26.18 -4.60
CA ARG A 194 10.11 27.64 -4.47
C ARG A 194 10.89 28.35 -5.58
N ALA A 195 12.04 27.80 -5.99
CA ALA A 195 12.91 28.41 -7.00
C ALA A 195 12.36 28.30 -8.43
N HIS A 196 11.69 27.19 -8.74
CA HIS A 196 11.30 26.84 -10.11
C HIS A 196 9.78 26.78 -10.34
N GLY A 197 8.99 26.92 -9.28
CA GLY A 197 7.54 26.65 -9.35
C GLY A 197 7.24 25.17 -9.51
N PRO A 198 5.96 24.76 -9.49
CA PRO A 198 5.57 23.37 -9.68
C PRO A 198 5.57 22.97 -11.17
N CYS A 199 6.01 21.74 -11.47
CA CYS A 199 5.84 21.10 -12.78
C CYS A 199 4.54 20.23 -12.78
N PRO A 200 4.13 19.64 -13.93
CA PRO A 200 2.93 18.81 -14.04
C PRO A 200 2.92 17.57 -13.12
N GLU A 201 4.09 17.14 -12.68
CA GLU A 201 4.21 15.98 -11.77
C GLU A 201 3.94 16.32 -10.30
N HIS A 202 3.83 17.62 -9.95
CA HIS A 202 3.45 18.02 -8.61
C HIS A 202 1.95 17.91 -8.38
N ARG A 203 1.60 17.56 -7.14
CA ARG A 203 0.20 17.42 -6.70
C ARG A 203 -0.28 18.74 -6.14
N PHE A 204 -1.09 19.46 -6.91
CA PHE A 204 -1.59 20.79 -6.56
C PHE A 204 -2.60 20.77 -5.39
N SER A 205 -3.13 19.63 -5.03
CA SER A 205 -3.94 19.46 -3.82
C SER A 205 -3.12 19.43 -2.53
N PHE A 206 -1.78 19.36 -2.62
CA PHE A 206 -0.90 19.43 -1.46
C PHE A 206 -0.61 20.88 -1.09
N ALA A 207 -0.75 21.22 0.20
CA ALA A 207 -0.70 22.60 0.68
C ALA A 207 0.57 23.35 0.30
N ASN A 208 1.74 22.71 0.39
CA ASN A 208 3.03 23.29 0.03
C ASN A 208 3.12 23.61 -1.48
N VAL A 209 2.58 22.73 -2.34
CA VAL A 209 2.55 22.93 -3.78
C VAL A 209 1.56 24.05 -4.16
N ALA A 210 0.35 23.99 -3.58
CA ALA A 210 -0.68 25.02 -3.81
C ALA A 210 -0.20 26.41 -3.42
N ALA A 211 0.48 26.54 -2.28
CA ALA A 211 1.01 27.80 -1.80
C ALA A 211 2.02 28.43 -2.78
N VAL A 212 2.94 27.62 -3.34
CA VAL A 212 3.91 28.10 -4.34
C VAL A 212 3.24 28.39 -5.68
N ALA A 213 2.20 27.62 -6.05
CA ALA A 213 1.44 27.84 -7.27
C ALA A 213 0.48 29.05 -7.22
N GLY A 214 0.28 29.65 -6.04
CA GLY A 214 -0.73 30.69 -5.82
C GLY A 214 -2.17 30.20 -6.09
N ARG A 215 -2.45 28.92 -5.79
CA ARG A 215 -3.75 28.29 -6.00
C ARG A 215 -4.48 28.08 -4.69
N GLU A 216 -5.77 28.36 -4.69
CA GLU A 216 -6.69 27.89 -3.64
C GLU A 216 -7.05 26.43 -3.91
N VAL A 217 -6.95 25.60 -2.87
CA VAL A 217 -7.37 24.18 -2.92
C VAL A 217 -8.70 24.08 -2.20
N PRO A 218 -9.73 23.45 -2.81
CA PRO A 218 -10.98 23.17 -2.12
C PRO A 218 -10.73 22.45 -0.79
N ALA A 219 -11.41 22.89 0.28
CA ALA A 219 -11.15 22.42 1.65
C ALA A 219 -11.18 20.88 1.81
N GLY A 220 -12.02 20.19 1.05
CA GLY A 220 -12.10 18.72 1.06
C GLY A 220 -10.98 17.99 0.33
N LEU A 221 -10.09 18.71 -0.40
CA LEU A 221 -8.97 18.13 -1.15
C LEU A 221 -7.60 18.50 -0.57
N VAL A 222 -7.54 19.41 0.41
CA VAL A 222 -6.27 19.85 1.02
C VAL A 222 -5.60 18.69 1.74
N HIS A 223 -4.37 18.40 1.38
CA HIS A 223 -3.53 17.43 2.08
C HIS A 223 -2.34 18.13 2.72
N ASN A 224 -2.23 18.07 4.06
CA ASN A 224 -1.18 18.73 4.85
C ASN A 224 0.03 17.82 5.14
N GLY A 225 0.17 16.68 4.44
CA GLY A 225 1.23 15.71 4.71
C GLY A 225 1.00 14.85 5.98
N ALA A 226 0.11 15.26 6.88
CA ALA A 226 -0.31 14.44 7.99
C ALA A 226 -1.25 13.33 7.50
N LEU A 227 -1.12 12.13 8.06
CA LEU A 227 -2.09 11.07 7.83
C LEU A 227 -3.41 11.52 8.48
N PRO A 228 -4.54 11.61 7.76
CA PRO A 228 -5.82 11.84 8.42
C PRO A 228 -6.07 10.70 9.40
N GLU A 229 -6.56 11.03 10.60
CA GLU A 229 -7.20 10.05 11.44
C GLU A 229 -8.27 9.36 10.60
N GLN A 230 -8.35 8.03 10.70
CA GLN A 230 -9.11 7.16 9.80
C GLN A 230 -10.58 7.61 9.70
N GLU A 231 -10.91 8.41 8.68
CA GLU A 231 -12.31 8.57 8.32
C GLU A 231 -12.82 7.27 7.70
N PRO A 232 -13.99 6.79 8.09
CA PRO A 232 -14.58 5.59 7.49
C PRO A 232 -14.83 5.81 6.00
N ASP A 233 -14.49 4.79 5.20
CA ASP A 233 -14.80 4.74 3.77
C ASP A 233 -16.32 5.00 3.57
N PRO A 234 -16.76 5.97 2.77
CA PRO A 234 -18.17 6.23 2.48
C PRO A 234 -18.87 5.16 1.61
N GLY A 235 -18.25 4.00 1.40
CA GLY A 235 -18.83 2.88 0.66
C GLY A 235 -20.00 2.20 1.38
N ASP A 236 -20.86 1.57 0.59
CA ASP A 236 -22.18 1.02 0.87
C ASP A 236 -22.37 0.34 2.25
N PRO A 237 -23.42 0.67 3.04
CA PRO A 237 -23.63 0.16 4.40
C PRO A 237 -23.96 -1.34 4.50
N GLU A 238 -24.20 -2.04 3.39
CA GLU A 238 -24.63 -3.44 3.43
C GLU A 238 -23.50 -4.49 3.53
N ASP A 239 -22.23 -4.12 3.34
CA ASP A 239 -21.09 -5.07 3.41
C ASP A 239 -20.52 -5.27 4.84
N THR A 240 -21.22 -4.85 5.87
CA THR A 240 -20.66 -4.71 7.22
C THR A 240 -20.92 -5.80 8.19
N VAL A 241 -21.25 -7.01 7.86
CA VAL A 241 -21.41 -8.02 8.94
C VAL A 241 -20.84 -9.39 8.58
N GLY A 242 -19.86 -9.86 9.36
CA GLY A 242 -20.03 -11.16 9.95
C GLY A 242 -19.08 -12.27 9.57
N ALA A 243 -17.98 -12.07 8.83
CA ALA A 243 -17.05 -13.18 8.59
C ALA A 243 -16.00 -13.39 9.72
N TRP A 244 -15.82 -12.42 10.61
CA TRP A 244 -14.80 -12.50 11.66
C TRP A 244 -15.34 -12.87 13.06
N GLU A 245 -16.64 -12.78 13.29
CA GLU A 245 -17.25 -13.16 14.58
C GLU A 245 -17.15 -14.66 14.91
N SER A 246 -16.81 -15.48 13.91
CA SER A 246 -16.75 -16.95 14.04
C SER A 246 -15.33 -17.54 14.06
N LEU A 247 -14.28 -16.74 13.98
CA LEU A 247 -12.89 -17.22 14.00
C LEU A 247 -12.36 -17.32 15.44
N GLU A 248 -12.73 -18.37 16.16
CA GLU A 248 -11.96 -18.82 17.32
C GLU A 248 -10.65 -19.45 16.84
N ILE A 249 -9.54 -18.71 16.95
CA ILE A 249 -8.21 -19.29 16.74
C ILE A 249 -7.82 -20.05 18.01
N VAL A 250 -8.14 -21.33 18.03
CA VAL A 250 -7.65 -22.25 19.06
C VAL A 250 -6.19 -22.58 18.72
N THR A 251 -5.24 -21.94 19.42
CA THR A 251 -3.86 -22.40 19.43
C THR A 251 -3.78 -23.65 20.30
N GLY A 252 -3.71 -24.82 19.66
CA GLY A 252 -3.44 -26.09 20.34
C GLY A 252 -2.07 -26.01 21.01
N GLY A 253 -2.07 -25.95 22.34
CA GLY A 253 -0.87 -26.14 23.14
C GLY A 253 -0.39 -27.58 22.98
N ALA A 254 0.79 -27.75 22.44
CA ALA A 254 1.53 -29.01 22.53
C ALA A 254 1.98 -29.15 23.98
N GLY A 255 1.23 -29.85 24.76
CA GLY A 255 1.65 -30.39 26.04
C GLY A 255 2.33 -31.75 25.85
N ARG A 256 3.53 -31.87 26.37
CA ARG A 256 4.42 -33.01 26.66
C ARG A 256 5.20 -33.57 25.49
#